data_f09d7cdb93ff8b4144dea65af1a80b85
#
_entry.id   f09d7cdb93ff8b4144dea65af1a80b85
#
_cell.length_a   1.000
_cell.length_b   1.000
_cell.length_c   1.000
_cell.angle_alpha   90.00
_cell.angle_beta   90.00
_cell.angle_gamma   90.00
#
_symmetry.space_group_name_H-M   'P 1'
#
loop_
_entity.id
_entity.type
_entity.pdbx_description
1 polymer ?
#
loop_
_entity_poly.entity_id
_entity_poly.type
_entity_poly.pdbx_seq_one_letter_code
_entity_poly.pdbx_strand_id
1 'polypeptide(L)'
;MSEPIIRYQDVCVSLQGLEILEGINFELNQGEFVYLIGKVGSGKTSFLKTIYGELEIQSGEAEVMGCNMRTIKQKHIPDLRRRLGIVFQDFQLLTDRTIHANLEFVLRATGWKNKVEIHTRIEEVLEQVGMQGKGYKMPNELSGGEQQRIVIARAILNKPELILADEP
;
A
#
# COMPACT_ATOMS: atom_id res chain seq x y z
N MET A 1 11.00 16.33 18.58
CA MET A 1 10.02 15.24 18.37
C MET A 1 9.88 15.10 16.86
N SER A 2 10.01 13.90 16.30
CA SER A 2 9.79 13.68 14.87
C SER A 2 8.32 13.91 14.56
N GLU A 3 8.01 14.53 13.41
CA GLU A 3 6.62 14.66 12.95
C GLU A 3 6.03 13.28 12.69
N PRO A 4 4.74 13.06 13.04
CA PRO A 4 4.09 11.78 12.80
C PRO A 4 3.98 11.48 11.31
N ILE A 5 4.03 10.21 10.95
CA ILE A 5 3.93 9.73 9.55
C ILE A 5 2.48 9.84 9.02
N ILE A 6 1.51 9.71 9.93
CA ILE A 6 0.09 9.99 9.70
C ILE A 6 -0.44 10.84 10.86
N ARG A 7 -1.20 11.88 10.54
CA ARG A 7 -1.94 12.67 11.51
C ARG A 7 -3.32 13.02 10.97
N TYR A 8 -4.35 12.49 11.62
CA TYR A 8 -5.76 12.77 11.34
C TYR A 8 -6.39 13.42 12.56
N GLN A 9 -7.12 14.51 12.34
CA GLN A 9 -7.87 15.24 13.38
C GLN A 9 -9.26 15.52 12.86
N ASP A 10 -10.25 14.95 13.55
CA ASP A 10 -11.68 15.12 13.27
C ASP A 10 -12.05 14.83 11.80
N VAL A 11 -11.46 13.78 11.24
CA VAL A 11 -11.62 13.43 9.83
C VAL A 11 -12.95 12.73 9.59
N CYS A 12 -13.72 13.24 8.60
CA CYS A 12 -14.96 12.62 8.14
C CYS A 12 -14.86 12.26 6.65
N VAL A 13 -15.46 11.12 6.32
CA VAL A 13 -15.54 10.60 4.93
C VAL A 13 -16.96 10.15 4.65
N SER A 14 -17.54 10.65 3.57
CA SER A 14 -18.83 10.19 3.05
C SER A 14 -18.71 9.70 1.60
N LEU A 15 -19.49 8.70 1.25
CA LEU A 15 -19.61 8.17 -0.11
C LEU A 15 -21.09 8.14 -0.51
N GLN A 16 -21.42 8.80 -1.61
CA GLN A 16 -22.80 8.90 -2.10
C GLN A 16 -23.82 9.41 -1.06
N GLY A 17 -23.37 10.32 -0.19
CA GLY A 17 -24.21 10.91 0.87
C GLY A 17 -24.37 10.06 2.13
N LEU A 18 -23.72 8.89 2.20
CA LEU A 18 -23.63 8.08 3.42
C LEU A 18 -22.31 8.35 4.12
N GLU A 19 -22.37 8.67 5.39
CA GLU A 19 -21.17 8.79 6.25
C GLU A 19 -20.57 7.42 6.48
N ILE A 20 -19.27 7.29 6.14
CA ILE A 20 -18.50 6.05 6.29
C ILE A 20 -17.56 6.15 7.47
N LEU A 21 -16.95 7.32 7.67
CA LEU A 21 -16.05 7.62 8.78
C LEU A 21 -16.45 8.96 9.35
N GLU A 22 -16.57 9.06 10.68
CA GLU A 22 -16.97 10.26 11.41
C GLU A 22 -15.98 10.52 12.54
N GLY A 23 -15.47 11.76 12.60
CA GLY A 23 -14.65 12.25 13.71
C GLY A 23 -13.39 11.43 13.99
N ILE A 24 -12.73 10.91 12.95
CA ILE A 24 -11.54 10.06 13.11
C ILE A 24 -10.37 10.91 13.60
N ASN A 25 -9.83 10.53 14.76
CA ASN A 25 -8.59 11.04 15.31
C ASN A 25 -7.57 9.90 15.37
N PHE A 26 -6.44 10.06 14.67
CA PHE A 26 -5.43 9.01 14.57
C PHE A 26 -4.05 9.60 14.33
N GLU A 27 -3.06 9.09 15.04
CA GLU A 27 -1.66 9.46 14.86
C GLU A 27 -0.80 8.20 14.79
N LEU A 28 0.15 8.19 13.86
CA LEU A 28 1.13 7.12 13.70
C LEU A 28 2.51 7.72 13.54
N ASN A 29 3.44 7.31 14.39
CA ASN A 29 4.84 7.73 14.34
C ASN A 29 5.70 6.72 13.56
N GLN A 30 6.86 7.16 13.11
CA GLN A 30 7.81 6.29 12.42
C GLN A 30 8.26 5.14 13.31
N GLY A 31 8.24 3.91 12.79
CA GLY A 31 8.64 2.69 13.50
C GLY A 31 7.54 2.08 14.38
N GLU A 32 6.37 2.69 14.45
CA GLU A 32 5.22 2.11 15.14
C GLU A 32 4.52 1.05 14.29
N PHE A 33 3.89 0.10 14.95
CA PHE A 33 3.04 -0.92 14.36
C PHE A 33 1.65 -0.87 15.01
N VAL A 34 0.60 -0.71 14.19
CA VAL A 34 -0.78 -0.53 14.69
C VAL A 34 -1.71 -1.56 14.04
N TYR A 35 -2.53 -2.21 14.87
CA TYR A 35 -3.65 -3.03 14.43
C TYR A 35 -4.92 -2.18 14.35
N LEU A 36 -5.54 -2.12 13.18
CA LEU A 36 -6.85 -1.51 12.98
C LEU A 36 -7.94 -2.56 13.22
N ILE A 37 -8.60 -2.48 14.38
CA ILE A 37 -9.57 -3.48 14.83
C ILE A 37 -10.99 -2.90 14.72
N GLY A 38 -11.93 -3.71 14.25
CA GLY A 38 -13.34 -3.32 14.17
C GLY A 38 -14.18 -4.39 13.48
N LYS A 39 -15.51 -4.30 13.64
CA LYS A 39 -16.46 -5.20 13.00
C LYS A 39 -16.37 -5.12 11.47
N VAL A 40 -16.84 -6.15 10.78
CA VAL A 40 -17.02 -6.10 9.32
C VAL A 40 -17.95 -4.92 8.98
N GLY A 41 -17.56 -4.13 7.99
CA GLY A 41 -18.32 -2.93 7.59
C GLY A 41 -18.08 -1.67 8.46
N SER A 42 -17.16 -1.70 9.44
CA SER A 42 -16.86 -0.53 10.28
C SER A 42 -15.98 0.54 9.62
N GLY A 43 -15.68 0.44 8.32
CA GLY A 43 -14.91 1.44 7.60
C GLY A 43 -13.39 1.24 7.62
N LYS A 44 -12.85 0.11 8.08
CA LYS A 44 -11.39 -0.13 8.12
C LYS A 44 -10.72 0.04 6.75
N THR A 45 -11.23 -0.66 5.75
CA THR A 45 -10.75 -0.51 4.35
C THR A 45 -10.92 0.91 3.84
N SER A 46 -12.03 1.58 4.19
CA SER A 46 -12.27 2.99 3.82
C SER A 46 -11.25 3.93 4.46
N PHE A 47 -10.90 3.69 5.72
CA PHE A 47 -9.83 4.42 6.40
C PHE A 47 -8.48 4.24 5.68
N LEU A 48 -8.09 3.00 5.36
CA LEU A 48 -6.87 2.74 4.60
C LEU A 48 -6.89 3.44 3.23
N LYS A 49 -8.04 3.45 2.54
CA LYS A 49 -8.23 4.12 1.25
C LYS A 49 -8.02 5.63 1.29
N THR A 50 -8.30 6.28 2.42
CA THR A 50 -7.97 7.69 2.59
C THR A 50 -6.47 7.94 2.66
N ILE A 51 -5.70 7.03 3.27
CA ILE A 51 -4.24 7.18 3.43
C ILE A 51 -3.52 7.15 2.08
N TYR A 52 -3.96 6.30 1.14
CA TYR A 52 -3.36 6.26 -0.20
C TYR A 52 -4.14 7.03 -1.28
N GLY A 53 -5.09 7.88 -0.85
CA GLY A 53 -5.77 8.83 -1.72
C GLY A 53 -6.70 8.18 -2.76
N GLU A 54 -7.37 7.08 -2.41
CA GLU A 54 -8.45 6.50 -3.21
C GLU A 54 -9.81 7.05 -2.79
N LEU A 55 -9.99 7.36 -1.49
CA LEU A 55 -11.17 8.06 -0.97
C LEU A 55 -10.80 9.48 -0.56
N GLU A 56 -11.64 10.43 -0.96
CA GLU A 56 -11.51 11.84 -0.62
C GLU A 56 -12.01 12.10 0.80
N ILE A 57 -11.32 13.01 1.50
CA ILE A 57 -11.67 13.46 2.84
C ILE A 57 -12.48 14.74 2.74
N GLN A 58 -13.69 14.75 3.33
CA GLN A 58 -14.60 15.88 3.24
C GLN A 58 -14.32 16.94 4.30
N SER A 59 -13.99 16.53 5.54
CA SER A 59 -13.72 17.47 6.64
C SER A 59 -12.60 16.97 7.55
N GLY A 60 -12.17 17.80 8.49
CA GLY A 60 -11.07 17.55 9.39
C GLY A 60 -9.70 17.87 8.79
N GLU A 61 -8.64 17.59 9.53
CA GLU A 61 -7.26 17.72 9.08
C GLU A 61 -6.67 16.34 8.86
N ALA A 62 -6.03 16.12 7.71
CA ALA A 62 -5.45 14.84 7.36
C ALA A 62 -4.11 15.03 6.68
N GLU A 63 -3.07 14.51 7.29
CA GLU A 63 -1.71 14.54 6.79
C GLU A 63 -1.12 13.14 6.74
N VAL A 64 -0.51 12.79 5.62
CA VAL A 64 0.19 11.51 5.41
C VAL A 64 1.56 11.80 4.82
N MET A 65 2.63 11.45 5.52
CA MET A 65 4.03 11.66 5.10
C MET A 65 4.29 13.11 4.60
N GLY A 66 3.75 14.12 5.32
CA GLY A 66 3.87 15.53 4.96
C GLY A 66 2.92 16.00 3.84
N CYS A 67 2.06 15.13 3.32
CA CYS A 67 1.06 15.49 2.30
C CYS A 67 -0.30 15.77 2.95
N ASN A 68 -0.86 16.95 2.71
CA ASN A 68 -2.23 17.25 3.12
C ASN A 68 -3.23 16.53 2.20
N MET A 69 -3.93 15.53 2.74
CA MET A 69 -4.80 14.63 1.96
C MET A 69 -6.09 15.29 1.46
N ARG A 70 -6.52 16.41 2.05
CA ARG A 70 -7.69 17.16 1.57
C ARG A 70 -7.39 18.04 0.34
N THR A 71 -6.14 18.46 0.19
CA THR A 71 -5.75 19.41 -0.87
C THR A 71 -4.80 18.80 -1.89
N ILE A 72 -4.38 17.54 -1.69
CA ILE A 72 -3.49 16.84 -2.63
C ILE A 72 -4.14 16.76 -4.01
N LYS A 73 -3.39 17.20 -5.03
CA LYS A 73 -3.88 17.11 -6.41
C LYS A 73 -3.70 15.71 -6.95
N GLN A 74 -4.62 15.25 -7.80
CA GLN A 74 -4.59 13.92 -8.42
C GLN A 74 -3.23 13.56 -9.05
N LYS A 75 -2.56 14.54 -9.66
CA LYS A 75 -1.23 14.34 -10.27
C LYS A 75 -0.11 14.00 -9.26
N HIS A 76 -0.30 14.27 -7.96
CA HIS A 76 0.67 13.97 -6.89
C HIS A 76 0.36 12.67 -6.14
N ILE A 77 -0.83 12.08 -6.32
CA ILE A 77 -1.19 10.79 -5.73
C ILE A 77 -0.20 9.68 -6.12
N PRO A 78 0.27 9.56 -7.37
CA PRO A 78 1.27 8.56 -7.72
C PRO A 78 2.59 8.70 -6.94
N ASP A 79 3.02 9.92 -6.63
CA ASP A 79 4.24 10.16 -5.86
C ASP A 79 4.08 9.72 -4.40
N LEU A 80 2.92 10.01 -3.79
CA LEU A 80 2.55 9.50 -2.48
C LEU A 80 2.56 7.97 -2.46
N ARG A 81 1.87 7.34 -3.43
CA ARG A 81 1.75 5.88 -3.50
C ARG A 81 3.07 5.15 -3.71
N ARG A 82 4.08 5.78 -4.33
CA ARG A 82 5.44 5.20 -4.44
C ARG A 82 6.14 5.04 -3.10
N ARG A 83 5.78 5.86 -2.11
CA ARG A 83 6.30 5.81 -0.75
C ARG A 83 5.54 4.84 0.15
N LEU A 84 4.44 4.25 -0.36
CA LEU A 84 3.59 3.30 0.33
C LEU A 84 3.81 1.88 -0.18
N GLY A 85 3.81 0.91 0.73
CA GLY A 85 3.62 -0.51 0.41
C GLY A 85 2.21 -0.91 0.74
N ILE A 86 1.46 -1.45 -0.22
CA ILE A 86 0.07 -1.83 0.02
C ILE A 86 -0.09 -3.33 -0.22
N VAL A 87 -0.59 -4.02 0.81
CA VAL A 87 -1.00 -5.43 0.77
C VAL A 87 -2.52 -5.44 0.74
N PHE A 88 -3.10 -5.79 -0.41
CA PHE A 88 -4.55 -5.87 -0.60
C PHE A 88 -5.09 -7.22 -0.14
N GLN A 89 -6.35 -7.25 0.27
CA GLN A 89 -7.07 -8.45 0.69
C GLN A 89 -7.10 -9.53 -0.42
N ASP A 90 -7.37 -9.13 -1.66
CA ASP A 90 -7.22 -9.95 -2.86
C ASP A 90 -5.84 -9.73 -3.45
N PHE A 91 -5.18 -10.79 -3.85
CA PHE A 91 -3.78 -10.76 -4.27
C PHE A 91 -3.47 -9.76 -5.40
N GLN A 92 -4.42 -9.50 -6.30
CA GLN A 92 -4.28 -8.59 -7.45
C GLN A 92 -2.97 -8.84 -8.23
N LEU A 93 -2.58 -10.10 -8.38
CA LEU A 93 -1.48 -10.48 -9.25
C LEU A 93 -1.97 -10.58 -10.68
N LEU A 94 -1.15 -10.10 -11.62
CA LEU A 94 -1.42 -10.21 -13.05
C LEU A 94 -1.23 -11.67 -13.47
N THR A 95 -2.32 -12.34 -13.85
CA THR A 95 -2.34 -13.79 -14.11
C THR A 95 -1.77 -14.19 -15.48
N ASP A 96 -1.57 -13.21 -16.36
CA ASP A 96 -1.05 -13.35 -17.72
C ASP A 96 0.49 -13.36 -17.80
N ARG A 97 1.18 -13.24 -16.67
CA ARG A 97 2.63 -13.13 -16.61
C ARG A 97 3.26 -13.77 -15.38
N THR A 98 4.56 -14.05 -15.45
CA THR A 98 5.33 -14.65 -14.35
C THR A 98 5.40 -13.71 -13.14
N ILE A 99 5.81 -14.28 -11.99
CA ILE A 99 6.05 -13.52 -10.76
C ILE A 99 7.12 -12.44 -10.97
N HIS A 100 8.24 -12.79 -11.64
CA HIS A 100 9.26 -11.80 -11.97
C HIS A 100 8.68 -10.64 -12.79
N ALA A 101 7.89 -10.94 -13.83
CA ALA A 101 7.28 -9.92 -14.67
C ALA A 101 6.20 -9.08 -13.94
N ASN A 102 5.52 -9.66 -12.94
CA ASN A 102 4.62 -8.91 -12.05
C ASN A 102 5.39 -7.86 -11.24
N LEU A 103 6.53 -8.25 -10.64
CA LEU A 103 7.35 -7.36 -9.83
C LEU A 103 8.08 -6.31 -10.70
N GLU A 104 8.62 -6.72 -11.86
CA GLU A 104 9.24 -5.82 -12.84
C GLU A 104 8.26 -4.75 -13.33
N PHE A 105 7.00 -5.12 -13.58
CA PHE A 105 5.96 -4.18 -14.00
C PHE A 105 5.80 -3.03 -13.00
N VAL A 106 5.77 -3.33 -11.69
CA VAL A 106 5.66 -2.32 -10.64
C VAL A 106 6.88 -1.40 -10.61
N LEU A 107 8.10 -1.95 -10.65
CA LEU A 107 9.32 -1.14 -10.65
C LEU A 107 9.38 -0.21 -11.86
N ARG A 108 9.03 -0.71 -13.06
CA ARG A 108 8.97 0.14 -14.26
C ARG A 108 7.92 1.23 -14.16
N ALA A 109 6.73 0.91 -13.67
CA ALA A 109 5.65 1.87 -13.45
C ALA A 109 6.03 2.96 -12.43
N THR A 110 6.92 2.64 -11.51
CA THR A 110 7.44 3.59 -10.50
C THR A 110 8.72 4.31 -10.92
N GLY A 111 9.18 4.12 -12.17
CA GLY A 111 10.24 4.93 -12.78
C GLY A 111 11.62 4.27 -12.84
N TRP A 112 11.75 3.00 -12.44
CA TRP A 112 13.01 2.27 -12.60
C TRP A 112 13.29 1.96 -14.06
N LYS A 113 14.52 2.22 -14.52
CA LYS A 113 14.90 2.07 -15.94
C LYS A 113 16.02 1.05 -16.15
N ASN A 114 16.92 0.92 -15.19
CA ASN A 114 18.08 0.04 -15.29
C ASN A 114 17.65 -1.41 -15.09
N LYS A 115 17.83 -2.25 -16.11
CA LYS A 115 17.44 -3.66 -16.08
C LYS A 115 18.19 -4.47 -15.00
N VAL A 116 19.46 -4.16 -14.78
CA VAL A 116 20.29 -4.87 -13.78
C VAL A 116 19.80 -4.55 -12.38
N GLU A 117 19.57 -3.28 -12.07
CA GLU A 117 19.05 -2.84 -10.76
C GLU A 117 17.64 -3.43 -10.50
N ILE A 118 16.78 -3.44 -11.51
CA ILE A 118 15.44 -4.05 -11.43
C ILE A 118 15.57 -5.54 -11.08
N HIS A 119 16.39 -6.27 -11.81
CA HIS A 119 16.58 -7.71 -11.56
C HIS A 119 17.13 -7.94 -10.15
N THR A 120 18.18 -7.23 -9.76
CA THR A 120 18.77 -7.35 -8.42
C THR A 120 17.72 -7.07 -7.35
N ARG A 121 16.91 -6.00 -7.51
CA ARG A 121 15.88 -5.67 -6.53
C ARG A 121 14.78 -6.72 -6.43
N ILE A 122 14.39 -7.32 -7.54
CA ILE A 122 13.41 -8.42 -7.55
C ILE A 122 13.95 -9.64 -6.80
N GLU A 123 15.19 -10.05 -7.06
CA GLU A 123 15.81 -11.18 -6.35
C GLU A 123 15.94 -10.91 -4.85
N GLU A 124 16.35 -9.70 -4.45
CA GLU A 124 16.39 -9.28 -3.04
C GLU A 124 15.04 -9.44 -2.32
N VAL A 125 13.95 -8.94 -2.92
CA VAL A 125 12.64 -9.02 -2.25
C VAL A 125 12.08 -10.44 -2.28
N LEU A 126 12.34 -11.23 -3.32
CA LEU A 126 11.96 -12.64 -3.35
C LEU A 126 12.68 -13.44 -2.27
N GLU A 127 13.96 -13.16 -2.03
CA GLU A 127 14.72 -13.77 -0.94
C GLU A 127 14.14 -13.38 0.43
N GLN A 128 13.85 -12.08 0.65
CA GLN A 128 13.28 -11.58 1.90
C GLN A 128 11.97 -12.27 2.29
N VAL A 129 11.17 -12.68 1.32
CA VAL A 129 9.89 -13.38 1.57
C VAL A 129 10.00 -14.90 1.43
N GLY A 130 11.21 -15.47 1.27
CA GLY A 130 11.43 -16.91 1.13
C GLY A 130 10.88 -17.49 -0.18
N MET A 131 10.93 -16.71 -1.26
CA MET A 131 10.44 -17.09 -2.59
C MET A 131 11.55 -17.07 -3.66
N GLN A 132 12.82 -17.11 -3.24
CA GLN A 132 13.95 -17.17 -4.15
C GLN A 132 13.82 -18.35 -5.13
N GLY A 133 14.23 -18.13 -6.37
CA GLY A 133 14.18 -19.14 -7.44
C GLY A 133 12.76 -19.44 -7.96
N LYS A 134 11.73 -18.72 -7.52
CA LYS A 134 10.33 -18.90 -7.98
C LYS A 134 9.82 -17.80 -8.92
N GLY A 135 10.69 -16.86 -9.30
CA GLY A 135 10.32 -15.72 -10.17
C GLY A 135 9.76 -16.13 -11.54
N TYR A 136 10.14 -17.30 -12.05
CA TYR A 136 9.68 -17.82 -13.35
C TYR A 136 8.26 -18.38 -13.34
N LYS A 137 7.69 -18.66 -12.14
CA LYS A 137 6.35 -19.24 -12.02
C LYS A 137 5.26 -18.24 -12.37
N MET A 138 4.10 -18.77 -12.80
CA MET A 138 2.87 -18.01 -12.94
C MET A 138 2.13 -17.97 -11.59
N PRO A 139 1.29 -16.94 -11.33
CA PRO A 139 0.54 -16.85 -10.09
C PRO A 139 -0.32 -18.09 -9.77
N ASN A 140 -0.95 -18.69 -10.78
CA ASN A 140 -1.78 -19.89 -10.62
C ASN A 140 -1.00 -21.18 -10.29
N GLU A 141 0.33 -21.16 -10.40
CA GLU A 141 1.21 -22.27 -9.99
C GLU A 141 1.64 -22.16 -8.52
N LEU A 142 1.20 -21.11 -7.83
CA LEU A 142 1.53 -20.85 -6.44
C LEU A 142 0.33 -21.16 -5.52
N SER A 143 0.63 -21.72 -4.35
CA SER A 143 -0.35 -21.81 -3.27
C SER A 143 -0.77 -20.42 -2.78
N GLY A 144 -1.93 -20.31 -2.10
CA GLY A 144 -2.40 -19.04 -1.54
C GLY A 144 -1.37 -18.36 -0.64
N GLY A 145 -0.70 -19.13 0.24
CA GLY A 145 0.36 -18.58 1.10
C GLY A 145 1.61 -18.13 0.33
N GLU A 146 1.92 -18.76 -0.80
CA GLU A 146 3.00 -18.30 -1.69
C GLU A 146 2.60 -17.02 -2.43
N GLN A 147 1.35 -16.94 -2.92
CA GLN A 147 0.82 -15.72 -3.53
C GLN A 147 0.83 -14.55 -2.54
N GLN A 148 0.45 -14.79 -1.28
CA GLN A 148 0.51 -13.79 -0.21
C GLN A 148 1.95 -13.27 -0.01
N ARG A 149 2.95 -14.16 0.02
CA ARG A 149 4.36 -13.74 0.10
C ARG A 149 4.80 -12.89 -1.09
N ILE A 150 4.31 -13.20 -2.30
CA ILE A 150 4.59 -12.37 -3.48
C ILE A 150 3.94 -10.98 -3.37
N VAL A 151 2.72 -10.90 -2.84
CA VAL A 151 2.06 -9.60 -2.58
C VAL A 151 2.86 -8.76 -1.58
N ILE A 152 3.40 -9.40 -0.53
CA ILE A 152 4.30 -8.72 0.42
C ILE A 152 5.59 -8.28 -0.28
N ALA A 153 6.22 -9.14 -1.11
CA ALA A 153 7.39 -8.77 -1.90
C ALA A 153 7.11 -7.54 -2.78
N ARG A 154 5.94 -7.52 -3.44
CA ARG A 154 5.48 -6.38 -4.24
C ARG A 154 5.35 -5.10 -3.41
N ALA A 155 4.81 -5.19 -2.21
CA ALA A 155 4.62 -4.05 -1.34
C ALA A 155 5.95 -3.42 -0.89
N ILE A 156 7.01 -4.21 -0.70
CA ILE A 156 8.32 -3.72 -0.24
C ILE A 156 9.31 -3.35 -1.37
N LEU A 157 8.92 -3.51 -2.64
CA LEU A 157 9.78 -3.27 -3.81
C LEU A 157 10.45 -1.88 -3.79
N ASN A 158 9.69 -0.83 -3.56
CA ASN A 158 10.15 0.55 -3.58
C ASN A 158 10.72 1.04 -2.23
N LYS A 159 11.00 0.14 -1.28
CA LYS A 159 11.45 0.51 0.08
C LYS A 159 10.53 1.54 0.73
N PRO A 160 9.25 1.21 0.91
CA PRO A 160 8.24 2.17 1.36
C PRO A 160 8.54 2.68 2.77
N GLU A 161 8.08 3.90 3.05
CA GLU A 161 8.14 4.53 4.37
C GLU A 161 7.01 4.03 5.30
N LEU A 162 5.89 3.58 4.70
CA LEU A 162 4.72 3.07 5.40
C LEU A 162 4.16 1.86 4.65
N ILE A 163 3.81 0.81 5.40
CA ILE A 163 3.11 -0.36 4.87
C ILE A 163 1.68 -0.38 5.39
N LEU A 164 0.74 -0.51 4.47
CA LEU A 164 -0.67 -0.70 4.75
C LEU A 164 -1.06 -2.13 4.38
N ALA A 165 -1.76 -2.82 5.28
CA ALA A 165 -2.22 -4.18 5.03
C ALA A 165 -3.71 -4.29 5.37
N ASP A 166 -4.51 -4.71 4.39
CA ASP A 166 -5.96 -4.89 4.53
C ASP A 166 -6.24 -6.39 4.51
N GLU A 167 -6.57 -6.96 5.70
CA GLU A 167 -6.82 -8.39 5.92
C GLU A 167 -5.74 -9.31 5.27
N PRO A 168 -4.43 -9.09 5.62
CA PRO A 168 -3.31 -9.73 4.96
C PRO A 168 -3.18 -11.23 5.25
#